data_d6f08d0f7501041619a445b9d17dc323
#
_entry.id   d6f08d0f7501041619a445b9d17dc323
#
_cell.length_a   1.000
_cell.length_b   1.000
_cell.length_c   1.000
_cell.angle_alpha   90.00
_cell.angle_beta   90.00
_cell.angle_gamma   90.00
#
_symmetry.space_group_name_H-M   'P 1'
#
loop_
_entity.id
_entity.type
_entity.pdbx_description
1 polymer ?
#
loop_
_entity_poly.entity_id
_entity_poly.type
_entity_poly.pdbx_seq_one_letter_code
_entity_poly.pdbx_strand_id
1 'polypeptide(L)'
;MIKLKRILVPTDFSESARNALTYGISFAKEYEAELILLHVVETIPVGYASDLFPVPMAEVFREMSGYARAELAKLTAEAAERGDAAREIVTQGKPSAEICRVAQEETADIIVLGTHGRGMLDKALFGSTTERVVRKAPCPVLTCRLKEHEFVAD
;
A
#
# COMPACT_ATOMS: atom_id res chain seq x y z
N MET A 1 17.04 -2.65 20.96
CA MET A 1 16.19 -3.76 20.52
C MET A 1 15.02 -3.16 19.72
N ILE A 2 14.79 -3.61 18.49
CA ILE A 2 13.70 -3.15 17.64
C ILE A 2 12.38 -3.71 18.19
N LYS A 3 11.35 -2.87 18.29
CA LYS A 3 9.99 -3.28 18.64
C LYS A 3 9.06 -2.71 17.56
N LEU A 4 8.40 -3.58 16.83
CA LEU A 4 7.37 -3.20 15.88
C LEU A 4 6.03 -3.61 16.47
N LYS A 5 5.06 -2.70 16.47
CA LYS A 5 3.68 -2.94 16.90
C LYS A 5 2.69 -2.80 15.76
N ARG A 6 3.01 -1.94 14.79
CA ARG A 6 2.15 -1.68 13.61
C ARG A 6 2.99 -1.54 12.37
N ILE A 7 2.65 -2.34 11.38
CA ILE A 7 3.31 -2.40 10.09
C ILE A 7 2.31 -1.98 9.03
N LEU A 8 2.60 -0.88 8.32
CA LEU A 8 1.76 -0.39 7.24
C LEU A 8 2.30 -0.90 5.91
N VAL A 9 1.45 -1.59 5.14
CA VAL A 9 1.76 -2.08 3.79
C VAL A 9 0.80 -1.44 2.80
N PRO A 10 1.22 -0.36 2.13
CA PRO A 10 0.48 0.22 1.02
C PRO A 10 0.50 -0.71 -0.19
N THR A 11 -0.63 -0.85 -0.87
CA THR A 11 -0.75 -1.68 -2.07
C THR A 11 -1.52 -0.96 -3.18
N ASP A 12 -1.04 -1.09 -4.40
CA ASP A 12 -1.73 -0.77 -5.64
C ASP A 12 -2.12 -2.05 -6.41
N PHE A 13 -2.01 -3.20 -5.74
CA PHE A 13 -2.25 -4.55 -6.28
C PHE A 13 -1.26 -4.96 -7.37
N SER A 14 -0.15 -4.25 -7.54
CA SER A 14 0.95 -4.63 -8.42
C SER A 14 1.74 -5.82 -7.85
N GLU A 15 2.55 -6.46 -8.68
CA GLU A 15 3.44 -7.54 -8.26
C GLU A 15 4.48 -7.04 -7.24
N SER A 16 5.01 -5.82 -7.44
CA SER A 16 5.93 -5.19 -6.49
C SER A 16 5.29 -4.95 -5.12
N ALA A 17 4.01 -4.52 -5.08
CA ALA A 17 3.28 -4.36 -3.84
C ALA A 17 2.98 -5.72 -3.17
N ARG A 18 2.76 -6.77 -3.96
CA ARG A 18 2.59 -8.12 -3.44
C ARG A 18 3.88 -8.66 -2.82
N ASN A 19 5.03 -8.39 -3.43
CA ASN A 19 6.33 -8.73 -2.82
C ASN A 19 6.52 -8.00 -1.49
N ALA A 20 6.21 -6.71 -1.42
CA ALA A 20 6.25 -5.95 -0.17
C ALA A 20 5.32 -6.54 0.91
N LEU A 21 4.14 -7.04 0.52
CA LEU A 21 3.23 -7.72 1.45
C LEU A 21 3.86 -8.96 2.07
N THR A 22 4.60 -9.77 1.29
CA THR A 22 5.29 -10.95 1.82
C THR A 22 6.26 -10.59 2.95
N TYR A 23 7.03 -9.52 2.78
CA TYR A 23 7.89 -8.99 3.86
C TYR A 23 7.07 -8.44 5.03
N GLY A 24 5.98 -7.72 4.75
CA GLY A 24 5.09 -7.20 5.80
C GLY A 24 4.50 -8.28 6.69
N ILE A 25 4.02 -9.38 6.09
CA ILE A 25 3.51 -10.55 6.82
C ILE A 25 4.62 -11.19 7.66
N SER A 26 5.82 -11.39 7.09
CA SER A 26 6.94 -11.97 7.82
C SER A 26 7.33 -11.14 9.04
N PHE A 27 7.40 -9.81 8.91
CA PHE A 27 7.66 -8.93 10.04
C PHE A 27 6.53 -8.93 11.06
N ALA A 28 5.27 -8.90 10.62
CA ALA A 28 4.13 -8.93 11.52
C ALA A 28 4.16 -10.19 12.39
N LYS A 29 4.44 -11.33 11.78
CA LYS A 29 4.58 -12.61 12.49
C LYS A 29 5.77 -12.64 13.45
N GLU A 30 6.95 -12.18 13.02
CA GLU A 30 8.17 -12.19 13.84
C GLU A 30 8.06 -11.29 15.08
N TYR A 31 7.43 -10.13 14.93
CA TYR A 31 7.30 -9.13 16.00
C TYR A 31 5.97 -9.15 16.73
N GLU A 32 5.05 -10.04 16.38
CA GLU A 32 3.67 -10.07 16.89
C GLU A 32 2.99 -8.69 16.69
N ALA A 33 3.21 -8.09 15.52
CA ALA A 33 2.75 -6.74 15.19
C ALA A 33 1.44 -6.77 14.38
N GLU A 34 0.61 -5.74 14.55
CA GLU A 34 -0.58 -5.53 13.73
C GLU A 34 -0.18 -5.21 12.28
N LEU A 35 -0.67 -5.97 11.32
CA LEU A 35 -0.51 -5.72 9.89
C LEU A 35 -1.65 -4.86 9.37
N ILE A 36 -1.33 -3.74 8.74
CA ILE A 36 -2.30 -2.80 8.17
C ILE A 36 -2.09 -2.73 6.66
N LEU A 37 -3.09 -3.17 5.89
CA LEU A 37 -3.11 -3.06 4.44
C LEU A 37 -3.82 -1.77 4.04
N LEU A 38 -3.16 -0.93 3.25
CA LEU A 38 -3.70 0.34 2.78
C LEU A 38 -3.80 0.35 1.26
N HIS A 39 -4.99 0.66 0.74
CA HIS A 39 -5.15 1.08 -0.65
C HIS A 39 -5.64 2.52 -0.73
N VAL A 40 -5.02 3.31 -1.61
CA VAL A 40 -5.42 4.68 -1.89
C VAL A 40 -6.07 4.74 -3.26
N VAL A 41 -7.36 5.08 -3.29
CA VAL A 41 -8.06 5.39 -4.54
C VAL A 41 -7.62 6.78 -4.99
N GLU A 42 -6.89 6.82 -6.11
CA GLU A 42 -6.33 8.06 -6.62
C GLU A 42 -7.43 8.98 -7.15
N THR A 43 -7.42 10.23 -6.73
CA THR A 43 -8.35 11.24 -7.25
C THR A 43 -7.92 11.68 -8.65
N ILE A 44 -8.81 11.50 -9.61
CA ILE A 44 -8.61 12.03 -10.98
C ILE A 44 -8.91 13.53 -10.93
N PRO A 45 -8.00 14.42 -11.38
CA PRO A 45 -8.28 15.83 -11.46
C PRO A 45 -9.48 16.11 -12.38
N VAL A 46 -10.47 16.84 -11.89
CA VAL A 46 -11.75 17.11 -12.57
C VAL A 46 -11.60 17.85 -13.91
N GLY A 47 -10.42 18.38 -14.23
CA GLY A 47 -10.15 19.09 -15.48
C GLY A 47 -10.22 18.26 -16.77
N TYR A 48 -10.41 16.95 -16.68
CA TYR A 48 -10.57 16.05 -17.84
C TYR A 48 -12.00 15.50 -17.99
N ALA A 49 -12.90 15.74 -17.03
CA ALA A 49 -14.31 15.47 -17.23
C ALA A 49 -14.86 16.58 -18.14
N SER A 50 -14.97 16.28 -19.43
CA SER A 50 -15.56 17.24 -20.39
C SER A 50 -16.98 17.58 -19.97
N ASP A 51 -17.37 18.86 -20.13
CA ASP A 51 -18.75 19.35 -19.89
C ASP A 51 -19.82 18.58 -20.68
N LEU A 52 -19.40 17.70 -21.59
CA LEU A 52 -20.24 16.89 -22.45
C LEU A 52 -20.78 15.60 -21.78
N PHE A 53 -20.12 15.09 -20.74
CA PHE A 53 -20.55 13.89 -20.01
C PHE A 53 -20.27 14.05 -18.52
N PRO A 54 -21.20 14.59 -17.73
CA PRO A 54 -21.07 14.68 -16.29
C PRO A 54 -21.10 13.27 -15.68
N VAL A 55 -19.92 12.70 -15.42
CA VAL A 55 -19.83 11.45 -14.68
C VAL A 55 -19.98 11.78 -13.19
N PRO A 56 -20.89 11.12 -12.46
CA PRO A 56 -21.04 11.32 -11.02
C PRO A 56 -19.77 10.81 -10.30
N MET A 57 -18.85 11.71 -10.00
CA MET A 57 -17.57 11.36 -9.35
C MET A 57 -17.73 10.56 -8.05
N ALA A 58 -18.81 10.82 -7.31
CA ALA A 58 -19.15 10.05 -6.11
C ALA A 58 -19.46 8.56 -6.41
N GLU A 59 -20.08 8.29 -7.56
CA GLU A 59 -20.41 6.93 -7.98
C GLU A 59 -19.15 6.19 -8.46
N VAL A 60 -18.32 6.85 -9.26
CA VAL A 60 -17.02 6.32 -9.69
C VAL A 60 -16.15 5.97 -8.46
N PHE A 61 -16.07 6.88 -7.49
CA PHE A 61 -15.34 6.63 -6.26
C PHE A 61 -15.90 5.43 -5.48
N ARG A 62 -17.22 5.30 -5.41
CA ARG A 62 -17.87 4.17 -4.72
C ARG A 62 -17.52 2.84 -5.39
N GLU A 63 -17.59 2.78 -6.71
CA GLU A 63 -17.21 1.58 -7.47
C GLU A 63 -15.74 1.23 -7.30
N MET A 64 -14.83 2.21 -7.43
CA MET A 64 -13.39 2.01 -7.24
C MET A 64 -13.07 1.55 -5.81
N SER A 65 -13.74 2.13 -4.81
CA SER A 65 -13.59 1.71 -3.41
C SER A 65 -14.15 0.31 -3.17
N GLY A 66 -15.24 -0.05 -3.82
CA GLY A 66 -15.80 -1.41 -3.76
C GLY A 66 -14.84 -2.45 -4.33
N TYR A 67 -14.26 -2.17 -5.50
CA TYR A 67 -13.23 -3.01 -6.09
C TYR A 67 -12.00 -3.13 -5.18
N ALA A 68 -11.51 -2.00 -4.67
CA ALA A 68 -10.35 -1.98 -3.77
C ALA A 68 -10.57 -2.82 -2.51
N ARG A 69 -11.76 -2.75 -1.90
CA ARG A 69 -12.11 -3.58 -0.75
C ARG A 69 -12.13 -5.07 -1.08
N ALA A 70 -12.68 -5.44 -2.24
CA ALA A 70 -12.70 -6.83 -2.69
C ALA A 70 -11.29 -7.38 -2.93
N GLU A 71 -10.38 -6.58 -3.49
CA GLU A 71 -8.98 -6.98 -3.70
C GLU A 71 -8.21 -7.04 -2.37
N LEU A 72 -8.41 -6.07 -1.46
CA LEU A 72 -7.81 -6.12 -0.11
C LEU A 72 -8.26 -7.36 0.65
N ALA A 73 -9.55 -7.71 0.60
CA ALA A 73 -10.07 -8.91 1.27
C ALA A 73 -9.37 -10.20 0.83
N LYS A 74 -8.95 -10.30 -0.45
CA LYS A 74 -8.15 -11.42 -0.93
C LYS A 74 -6.76 -11.45 -0.28
N LEU A 75 -6.11 -10.29 -0.18
CA LEU A 75 -4.80 -10.16 0.45
C LEU A 75 -4.86 -10.42 1.95
N THR A 76 -5.94 -9.99 2.61
CA THR A 76 -6.19 -10.27 4.03
C THR A 76 -6.41 -11.76 4.27
N ALA A 77 -7.15 -12.44 3.39
CA ALA A 77 -7.32 -13.89 3.45
C ALA A 77 -5.97 -14.62 3.26
N GLU A 78 -5.15 -14.19 2.30
CA GLU A 78 -3.81 -14.73 2.08
C GLU A 78 -2.91 -14.54 3.32
N ALA A 79 -2.97 -13.39 3.97
CA ALA A 79 -2.24 -13.14 5.22
C ALA A 79 -2.72 -14.06 6.35
N ALA A 80 -4.04 -14.25 6.47
CA ALA A 80 -4.63 -15.14 7.46
C ALA A 80 -4.22 -16.62 7.27
N GLU A 81 -4.13 -17.10 6.02
CA GLU A 81 -3.62 -18.44 5.70
C GLU A 81 -2.16 -18.62 6.16
N ARG A 82 -1.39 -17.56 6.16
CA ARG A 82 0.00 -17.54 6.69
C ARG A 82 0.08 -17.33 8.19
N GLY A 83 -1.07 -17.24 8.88
CA GLY A 83 -1.18 -17.14 10.34
C GLY A 83 -1.12 -15.72 10.88
N ASP A 84 -1.37 -14.71 10.04
CA ASP A 84 -1.41 -13.31 10.45
C ASP A 84 -2.75 -12.65 10.09
N ALA A 85 -3.29 -11.85 11.01
CA ALA A 85 -4.52 -11.10 10.78
C ALA A 85 -4.18 -9.68 10.33
N ALA A 86 -4.69 -9.29 9.14
CA ALA A 86 -4.49 -7.96 8.60
C ALA A 86 -5.75 -7.10 8.72
N ARG A 87 -5.56 -5.82 9.05
CA ARG A 87 -6.61 -4.80 9.01
C ARG A 87 -6.54 -4.02 7.69
N GLU A 88 -7.69 -3.72 7.13
CA GLU A 88 -7.82 -3.05 5.84
C GLU A 88 -8.19 -1.57 6.02
N ILE A 89 -7.53 -0.71 5.24
CA ILE A 89 -7.87 0.71 5.11
C ILE A 89 -7.96 1.07 3.62
N VAL A 90 -9.05 1.72 3.24
CA VAL A 90 -9.23 2.34 1.92
C VAL A 90 -9.43 3.84 2.11
N THR A 91 -8.58 4.63 1.47
CA THR A 91 -8.68 6.09 1.48
C THR A 91 -8.75 6.64 0.06
N GLN A 92 -9.04 7.94 -0.06
CA GLN A 92 -9.04 8.64 -1.33
C GLN A 92 -8.08 9.82 -1.28
N GLY A 93 -7.30 10.00 -2.34
CA GLY A 93 -6.40 11.15 -2.45
C GLY A 93 -5.17 10.89 -3.28
N LYS A 94 -4.13 11.65 -3.03
CA LYS A 94 -2.82 11.45 -3.62
C LYS A 94 -2.08 10.34 -2.86
N PRO A 95 -1.69 9.23 -3.50
CA PRO A 95 -1.16 8.07 -2.80
C PRO A 95 -0.04 8.38 -1.81
N SER A 96 0.98 9.14 -2.21
CA SER A 96 2.10 9.46 -1.32
C SER A 96 1.70 10.29 -0.09
N ALA A 97 0.71 11.16 -0.21
CA ALA A 97 0.22 11.98 0.91
C ALA A 97 -0.63 11.14 1.86
N GLU A 98 -1.53 10.33 1.32
CA GLU A 98 -2.40 9.46 2.10
C GLU A 98 -1.62 8.38 2.86
N ILE A 99 -0.60 7.79 2.23
CA ILE A 99 0.28 6.82 2.91
C ILE A 99 0.95 7.45 4.13
N CYS A 100 1.52 8.65 3.98
CA CYS A 100 2.15 9.35 5.11
C CYS A 100 1.14 9.76 6.18
N ARG A 101 -0.05 10.23 5.79
CA ARG A 101 -1.13 10.60 6.70
C ARG A 101 -1.59 9.39 7.53
N VAL A 102 -1.91 8.29 6.86
CA VAL A 102 -2.35 7.05 7.53
C VAL A 102 -1.24 6.50 8.43
N ALA A 103 0.02 6.50 7.97
CA ALA A 103 1.14 6.07 8.80
C ALA A 103 1.25 6.88 10.11
N GLN A 104 0.98 8.17 10.06
CA GLN A 104 0.97 9.03 11.24
C GLN A 104 -0.24 8.79 12.14
N GLU A 105 -1.44 8.72 11.58
CA GLU A 105 -2.68 8.48 12.32
C GLU A 105 -2.68 7.12 13.02
N GLU A 106 -2.22 6.10 12.32
CA GLU A 106 -2.11 4.74 12.84
C GLU A 106 -0.87 4.52 13.70
N THR A 107 -0.02 5.53 13.84
CA THR A 107 1.27 5.41 14.56
C THR A 107 2.08 4.19 14.10
N ALA A 108 2.19 4.02 12.78
CA ALA A 108 2.95 2.92 12.18
C ALA A 108 4.43 3.00 12.54
N ASP A 109 5.01 1.88 12.95
CA ASP A 109 6.44 1.80 13.29
C ASP A 109 7.31 1.66 12.04
N ILE A 110 6.75 1.10 10.97
CA ILE A 110 7.41 0.92 9.68
C ILE A 110 6.39 0.90 8.56
N ILE A 111 6.79 1.42 7.40
CA ILE A 111 6.07 1.24 6.13
C ILE A 111 6.86 0.24 5.28
N VAL A 112 6.20 -0.79 4.75
CA VAL A 112 6.80 -1.74 3.80
C VAL A 112 6.16 -1.53 2.43
N LEU A 113 6.95 -1.15 1.44
CA LEU A 113 6.45 -0.57 0.19
C LEU A 113 7.20 -1.15 -1.03
N GLY A 114 6.46 -1.50 -2.07
CA GLY A 114 7.07 -1.88 -3.35
C GLY A 114 7.75 -0.67 -4.03
N THR A 115 8.85 -0.91 -4.74
CA THR A 115 9.60 0.18 -5.40
C THR A 115 8.91 0.72 -6.66
N HIS A 116 8.05 -0.08 -7.31
CA HIS A 116 7.36 0.27 -8.55
C HIS A 116 5.87 -0.04 -8.44
N GLY A 117 5.03 0.83 -8.98
CA GLY A 117 3.62 0.61 -9.13
C GLY A 117 3.26 0.07 -10.53
N ARG A 118 1.95 0.06 -10.85
CA ARG A 118 1.44 -0.35 -12.15
C ARG A 118 2.05 0.50 -13.27
N GLY A 119 2.62 -0.16 -14.27
CA GLY A 119 2.98 0.46 -15.56
C GLY A 119 4.37 1.10 -15.63
N MET A 120 5.28 0.88 -14.69
CA MET A 120 6.65 1.39 -14.78
C MET A 120 7.62 0.35 -15.35
N LEU A 121 8.33 0.76 -16.39
CA LEU A 121 9.44 0.04 -17.01
C LEU A 121 10.70 0.06 -16.12
N ASP A 122 11.48 -1.00 -16.15
CA ASP A 122 12.66 -1.35 -15.34
C ASP A 122 13.78 -0.28 -15.18
N LYS A 123 13.62 0.93 -15.69
CA LYS A 123 14.70 1.93 -15.74
C LYS A 123 14.76 2.93 -14.58
N ALA A 124 13.71 3.06 -13.78
CA ALA A 124 13.69 3.96 -12.63
C ALA A 124 13.91 3.17 -11.34
N LEU A 125 14.82 3.63 -10.49
CA LEU A 125 15.11 3.00 -9.18
C LEU A 125 13.90 3.01 -8.25
N PHE A 126 13.04 4.04 -8.35
CA PHE A 126 11.82 4.20 -7.55
C PHE A 126 10.69 4.81 -8.39
N GLY A 127 9.46 4.37 -8.15
CA GLY A 127 8.27 5.07 -8.61
C GLY A 127 8.06 6.40 -7.87
N SER A 128 7.32 7.32 -8.49
CA SER A 128 7.08 8.67 -7.94
C SER A 128 6.42 8.66 -6.56
N THR A 129 5.55 7.70 -6.28
CA THR A 129 4.90 7.51 -4.97
C THR A 129 5.93 7.06 -3.95
N THR A 130 6.70 6.02 -4.27
CA THR A 130 7.74 5.46 -3.38
C THR A 130 8.77 6.51 -3.00
N GLU A 131 9.31 7.25 -3.98
CA GLU A 131 10.28 8.32 -3.71
C GLU A 131 9.72 9.37 -2.73
N ARG A 132 8.47 9.80 -2.93
CA ARG A 132 7.85 10.80 -2.06
C ARG A 132 7.58 10.25 -0.67
N VAL A 133 7.16 9.00 -0.53
CA VAL A 133 6.96 8.36 0.77
C VAL A 133 8.28 8.27 1.52
N VAL A 134 9.35 7.75 0.90
CA VAL A 134 10.68 7.66 1.52
C VAL A 134 11.15 9.01 2.06
N ARG A 135 10.87 10.11 1.34
CA ARG A 135 11.26 11.47 1.77
C ARG A 135 10.40 12.06 2.88
N LYS A 136 9.15 11.64 3.04
CA LYS A 136 8.15 12.33 3.88
C LYS A 136 7.51 11.46 4.95
N ALA A 137 7.79 10.17 4.97
CA ALA A 137 7.21 9.25 5.94
C ALA A 137 7.55 9.65 7.38
N PRO A 138 6.61 9.49 8.32
CA PRO A 138 6.83 9.77 9.74
C PRO A 138 7.64 8.66 10.45
N CYS A 139 7.89 7.53 9.78
CA CYS A 139 8.59 6.37 10.29
C CYS A 139 9.54 5.78 9.23
N PRO A 140 10.41 4.83 9.58
CA PRO A 140 11.25 4.10 8.63
C PRO A 140 10.44 3.48 7.51
N VAL A 141 11.05 3.40 6.31
CA VAL A 141 10.44 2.82 5.10
C VAL A 141 11.35 1.72 4.57
N LEU A 142 10.82 0.51 4.51
CA LEU A 142 11.44 -0.60 3.79
C LEU A 142 10.88 -0.63 2.37
N THR A 143 11.77 -0.62 1.39
CA THR A 143 11.39 -0.72 -0.02
C THR A 143 11.79 -2.07 -0.58
N CYS A 144 10.84 -2.80 -1.20
CA CYS A 144 11.05 -4.12 -1.77
C CYS A 144 11.03 -4.06 -3.30
N ARG A 145 12.02 -4.68 -3.94
CA ARG A 145 12.12 -4.82 -5.40
C ARG A 145 11.61 -6.19 -5.85
N LEU A 146 11.20 -6.32 -7.10
CA LEU A 146 10.80 -7.61 -7.66
C LEU A 146 11.96 -8.60 -7.85
N LYS A 147 13.16 -8.08 -8.06
CA LYS A 147 14.37 -8.88 -8.31
C LYS A 147 15.45 -8.46 -7.32
N GLU A 148 15.40 -8.99 -6.15
CA GLU A 148 16.40 -8.80 -5.11
C GLU A 148 16.67 -10.12 -4.39
N HIS A 149 17.66 -10.13 -3.52
CA HIS A 149 17.91 -11.27 -2.64
C HIS A 149 16.74 -11.43 -1.67
N GLU A 150 16.04 -12.54 -1.79
CA GLU A 150 14.95 -12.89 -0.88
C GLU A 150 15.52 -13.51 0.39
N PHE A 151 15.11 -12.98 1.54
CA PHE A 151 15.48 -13.50 2.85
C PHE A 151 14.24 -13.91 3.68
N VAL A 152 13.08 -13.88 3.07
CA VAL A 152 11.83 -14.43 3.64
C VAL A 152 11.67 -15.84 3.11
N ALA A 153 11.66 -16.83 3.99
CA ALA A 153 11.33 -18.21 3.66
C ALA A 153 9.84 -18.49 4.00
N ASP A 154 9.21 -19.35 3.22
CA ASP A 154 7.84 -19.84 3.47
C ASP A 154 7.75 -20.69 4.74
#